data_9b951e70a34168fd35246e3e603eff95
#
_entry.id   9b951e70a34168fd35246e3e603eff95
#
_cell.length_a   1.000
_cell.length_b   1.000
_cell.length_c   1.000
_cell.angle_alpha   90.00
_cell.angle_beta   90.00
_cell.angle_gamma   90.00
#
_symmetry.space_group_name_H-M   'P 1'
#
loop_
_entity.id
_entity.type
_entity.pdbx_description
1 polymer ?
#
loop_
_entity_poly.entity_id
_entity_poly.type
_entity_poly.pdbx_seq_one_letter_code
_entity_poly.pdbx_strand_id
1 'polypeptide(L)'
;RSIMVDMGGHYNEEKFSVGKQIIQPFLSVNAVSKLDQLVLTHLDQDHSGGYFSIQHQLPIQQLYSSEKPDLPTQTKFDYCVQGQRWQWSKTLSIEVLSPKSEQVKWASQNKNESSCVLYVQLKDGFPYQNFLLMGDAGWQTEFQLLQDYPNLQVDVLVLGHHGSRHSSAYAFLKALKPKLVIASAGKFNRYGHPSLITQARLAQLDIP
;
A
#
# COMPACT_ATOMS: atom_id res chain seq x y z
N ARG A 1 18.32 7.37 -1.72
CA ARG A 1 17.38 6.39 -2.29
C ARG A 1 15.97 6.77 -1.90
N SER A 2 15.01 6.59 -2.81
CA SER A 2 13.61 6.94 -2.63
C SER A 2 12.71 5.79 -3.04
N ILE A 3 11.76 5.44 -2.16
CA ILE A 3 10.68 4.50 -2.44
C ILE A 3 9.34 5.19 -2.20
N MET A 4 8.37 4.88 -3.02
CA MET A 4 6.99 5.31 -2.85
C MET A 4 6.06 4.13 -3.00
N VAL A 5 4.97 4.15 -2.24
CA VAL A 5 3.90 3.15 -2.31
C VAL A 5 2.62 3.89 -2.63
N ASP A 6 2.02 3.54 -3.76
CA ASP A 6 0.87 4.18 -4.39
C ASP A 6 1.04 5.69 -4.65
N MET A 7 0.28 6.22 -5.55
CA MET A 7 0.37 7.61 -5.97
C MET A 7 -0.99 8.33 -6.00
N GLY A 8 -1.98 7.72 -5.35
CA GLY A 8 -3.33 8.27 -5.30
C GLY A 8 -4.01 8.32 -6.67
N GLY A 9 -5.15 8.96 -6.71
CA GLY A 9 -6.00 9.00 -7.87
C GLY A 9 -5.95 10.32 -8.64
N HIS A 10 -6.83 10.40 -9.63
CA HIS A 10 -7.16 11.64 -10.31
C HIS A 10 -8.68 11.80 -10.45
N TYR A 11 -9.14 13.02 -10.52
CA TYR A 11 -10.52 13.34 -10.85
C TYR A 11 -10.53 14.23 -12.09
N ASN A 12 -10.88 13.67 -13.25
CA ASN A 12 -10.71 14.31 -14.54
C ASN A 12 -9.27 14.85 -14.69
N GLU A 13 -8.42 14.16 -15.46
CA GLU A 13 -6.96 14.36 -15.55
C GLU A 13 -6.53 15.84 -15.73
N GLU A 14 -7.40 16.65 -16.33
CA GLU A 14 -7.17 18.10 -16.50
C GLU A 14 -7.48 18.91 -15.24
N LYS A 15 -8.35 18.44 -14.33
CA LYS A 15 -8.81 19.22 -13.16
C LYS A 15 -8.03 18.92 -11.90
N PHE A 16 -7.83 17.65 -11.56
CA PHE A 16 -7.13 17.25 -10.35
C PHE A 16 -6.47 15.89 -10.51
N SER A 17 -5.19 15.84 -10.14
CA SER A 17 -4.43 14.59 -10.00
C SER A 17 -3.54 14.69 -8.76
N VAL A 18 -3.60 13.68 -7.90
CA VAL A 18 -2.71 13.57 -6.74
C VAL A 18 -1.24 13.59 -7.18
N GLY A 19 -0.93 12.92 -8.31
CA GLY A 19 0.41 12.96 -8.90
C GLY A 19 0.92 14.37 -9.15
N LYS A 20 0.13 15.20 -9.86
CA LYS A 20 0.53 16.56 -10.26
C LYS A 20 0.46 17.58 -9.12
N GLN A 21 -0.62 17.57 -8.33
CA GLN A 21 -0.88 18.63 -7.35
C GLN A 21 -0.29 18.34 -5.96
N ILE A 22 0.02 17.09 -5.64
CA ILE A 22 0.51 16.71 -4.31
C ILE A 22 1.88 16.06 -4.40
N ILE A 23 2.01 14.95 -5.15
CA ILE A 23 3.24 14.15 -5.15
C ILE A 23 4.39 14.90 -5.82
N GLN A 24 4.20 15.44 -7.01
CA GLN A 24 5.26 16.14 -7.73
C GLN A 24 5.79 17.36 -6.95
N PRO A 25 4.96 18.25 -6.37
CA PRO A 25 5.43 19.32 -5.48
C PRO A 25 6.15 18.79 -4.24
N PHE A 26 5.62 17.75 -3.60
CA PHE A 26 6.26 17.12 -2.42
C PHE A 26 7.65 16.60 -2.74
N LEU A 27 7.81 15.86 -3.85
CA LEU A 27 9.11 15.35 -4.29
C LEU A 27 10.09 16.50 -4.60
N SER A 28 9.59 17.57 -5.26
CA SER A 28 10.40 18.75 -5.60
C SER A 28 10.92 19.46 -4.36
N VAL A 29 10.07 19.69 -3.35
CA VAL A 29 10.47 20.32 -2.07
C VAL A 29 11.51 19.48 -1.33
N ASN A 30 11.44 18.16 -1.46
CA ASN A 30 12.39 17.23 -0.84
C ASN A 30 13.60 16.91 -1.73
N ALA A 31 13.81 17.66 -2.83
CA ALA A 31 14.89 17.46 -3.80
C ALA A 31 14.95 16.03 -4.36
N VAL A 32 13.80 15.37 -4.51
CA VAL A 32 13.68 14.04 -5.12
C VAL A 32 13.29 14.21 -6.57
N SER A 33 14.25 14.07 -7.46
CA SER A 33 14.05 14.21 -8.92
C SER A 33 13.73 12.89 -9.64
N LYS A 34 13.85 11.75 -8.94
CA LYS A 34 13.56 10.41 -9.45
C LYS A 34 13.17 9.49 -8.31
N LEU A 35 12.45 8.42 -8.61
CA LEU A 35 12.21 7.33 -7.68
C LEU A 35 13.13 6.14 -8.04
N ASP A 36 13.83 5.63 -7.04
CA ASP A 36 14.57 4.38 -7.20
C ASP A 36 13.59 3.20 -7.27
N GLN A 37 12.48 3.29 -6.54
CA GLN A 37 11.44 2.26 -6.54
C GLN A 37 10.04 2.86 -6.34
N LEU A 38 9.09 2.38 -7.12
CA LEU A 38 7.66 2.59 -6.94
C LEU A 38 6.98 1.24 -6.76
N VAL A 39 6.11 1.13 -5.77
CA VAL A 39 5.19 0.00 -5.63
C VAL A 39 3.78 0.54 -5.84
N LEU A 40 3.10 0.06 -6.89
CA LEU A 40 1.66 0.23 -7.03
C LEU A 40 1.01 -1.03 -6.48
N THR A 41 0.29 -0.93 -5.37
CA THR A 41 -0.29 -2.09 -4.70
C THR A 41 -1.20 -2.87 -5.64
N HIS A 42 -1.96 -2.16 -6.46
CA HIS A 42 -2.75 -2.64 -7.59
C HIS A 42 -3.04 -1.45 -8.53
N LEU A 43 -3.78 -1.68 -9.64
CA LEU A 43 -3.93 -0.67 -10.67
C LEU A 43 -5.29 0.08 -10.64
N ASP A 44 -6.04 0.03 -9.55
CA ASP A 44 -7.22 0.85 -9.45
C ASP A 44 -6.86 2.33 -9.38
N GLN A 45 -7.77 3.16 -9.88
CA GLN A 45 -7.50 4.57 -10.17
C GLN A 45 -7.02 5.38 -8.96
N ASP A 46 -7.54 5.09 -7.79
CA ASP A 46 -7.21 5.79 -6.55
C ASP A 46 -5.86 5.39 -5.93
N HIS A 47 -5.19 4.40 -6.50
CA HIS A 47 -3.83 3.98 -6.18
C HIS A 47 -2.81 4.33 -7.28
N SER A 48 -3.19 4.11 -8.55
CA SER A 48 -2.30 4.26 -9.71
C SER A 48 -2.53 5.52 -10.54
N GLY A 49 -3.67 6.19 -10.41
CA GLY A 49 -4.04 7.32 -11.27
C GLY A 49 -3.05 8.49 -11.20
N GLY A 50 -2.50 8.75 -10.01
CA GLY A 50 -1.45 9.75 -9.83
C GLY A 50 -0.17 9.42 -10.60
N TYR A 51 0.22 8.15 -10.65
CA TYR A 51 1.36 7.67 -11.45
C TYR A 51 1.16 7.97 -12.94
N PHE A 52 0.04 7.53 -13.51
CA PHE A 52 -0.23 7.74 -14.94
C PHE A 52 -0.24 9.21 -15.34
N SER A 53 -0.58 10.10 -14.42
CA SER A 53 -0.60 11.55 -14.69
C SER A 53 0.79 12.20 -14.76
N ILE A 54 1.84 11.58 -14.20
CA ILE A 54 3.20 12.14 -14.12
C ILE A 54 4.31 11.20 -14.58
N GLN A 55 4.00 10.00 -15.05
CA GLN A 55 4.99 8.96 -15.41
C GLN A 55 6.03 9.41 -16.43
N HIS A 56 5.70 10.36 -17.32
CA HIS A 56 6.64 10.91 -18.31
C HIS A 56 7.53 12.02 -17.75
N GLN A 57 7.22 12.52 -16.55
CA GLN A 57 7.92 13.65 -15.93
C GLN A 57 8.76 13.21 -14.73
N LEU A 58 8.42 12.05 -14.11
CA LEU A 58 9.11 11.49 -12.97
C LEU A 58 9.80 10.17 -13.37
N PRO A 59 11.13 10.17 -13.56
CA PRO A 59 11.87 8.94 -13.82
C PRO A 59 11.73 7.94 -12.68
N ILE A 60 11.35 6.70 -13.00
CA ILE A 60 11.22 5.59 -12.05
C ILE A 60 12.14 4.47 -12.52
N GLN A 61 13.08 4.04 -11.68
CA GLN A 61 14.04 2.99 -12.06
C GLN A 61 13.40 1.61 -12.04
N GLN A 62 12.64 1.32 -10.97
CA GLN A 62 12.01 0.02 -10.76
C GLN A 62 10.57 0.21 -10.30
N LEU A 63 9.63 -0.45 -10.97
CA LEU A 63 8.22 -0.50 -10.58
C LEU A 63 7.85 -1.92 -10.21
N TYR A 64 7.13 -2.07 -9.10
CA TYR A 64 6.49 -3.31 -8.68
C TYR A 64 4.98 -3.11 -8.63
N SER A 65 4.23 -4.12 -9.05
CA SER A 65 2.77 -4.16 -8.88
C SER A 65 2.26 -5.59 -8.96
N SER A 66 1.03 -5.82 -8.50
CA SER A 66 0.34 -7.09 -8.72
C SER A 66 -0.11 -7.29 -10.17
N GLU A 67 -0.23 -6.20 -10.93
CA GLU A 67 -0.59 -6.18 -12.34
C GLU A 67 0.44 -5.37 -13.13
N LYS A 68 0.68 -5.72 -14.40
CA LYS A 68 1.62 -4.98 -15.24
C LYS A 68 0.91 -3.78 -15.89
N PRO A 69 1.29 -2.54 -15.54
CA PRO A 69 0.78 -1.34 -16.22
C PRO A 69 1.51 -1.07 -17.53
N ASP A 70 0.99 -0.13 -18.31
CA ASP A 70 1.77 0.48 -19.39
C ASP A 70 2.93 1.30 -18.80
N LEU A 71 4.12 1.12 -19.34
CA LEU A 71 5.36 1.65 -18.77
C LEU A 71 6.17 2.43 -19.81
N PRO A 72 6.83 3.55 -19.40
CA PRO A 72 7.93 4.12 -20.16
C PRO A 72 9.05 3.09 -20.36
N THR A 73 9.71 3.12 -21.51
CA THR A 73 10.72 2.12 -21.91
C THR A 73 11.91 1.98 -20.95
N GLN A 74 12.23 3.02 -20.21
CA GLN A 74 13.33 3.04 -19.24
C GLN A 74 12.98 2.47 -17.86
N THR A 75 11.70 2.27 -17.55
CA THR A 75 11.25 1.75 -16.24
C THR A 75 11.32 0.22 -16.26
N LYS A 76 12.07 -0.36 -15.34
CA LYS A 76 12.06 -1.81 -15.11
C LYS A 76 10.81 -2.20 -14.35
N PHE A 77 10.27 -3.35 -14.65
CA PHE A 77 9.06 -3.87 -14.00
C PHE A 77 9.28 -5.29 -13.48
N ASP A 78 8.77 -5.53 -12.28
CA ASP A 78 8.58 -6.87 -11.72
C ASP A 78 7.25 -6.96 -11.00
N TYR A 79 6.69 -8.16 -10.93
CA TYR A 79 5.52 -8.41 -10.11
C TYR A 79 5.86 -8.39 -8.63
N CYS A 80 4.94 -7.87 -7.80
CA CYS A 80 4.96 -8.14 -6.37
C CYS A 80 4.67 -9.62 -6.13
N VAL A 81 5.56 -10.30 -5.41
CA VAL A 81 5.37 -11.72 -5.05
C VAL A 81 5.83 -11.95 -3.62
N GLN A 82 5.02 -12.67 -2.87
CA GLN A 82 5.31 -13.06 -1.48
C GLN A 82 6.74 -13.59 -1.33
N GLY A 83 7.44 -13.13 -0.31
CA GLY A 83 8.81 -13.51 0.00
C GLY A 83 9.89 -12.64 -0.65
N GLN A 84 9.54 -11.71 -1.56
CA GLN A 84 10.49 -10.70 -2.03
C GLN A 84 10.90 -9.81 -0.86
N ARG A 85 12.22 -9.52 -0.77
CA ARG A 85 12.79 -8.68 0.29
C ARG A 85 13.73 -7.65 -0.29
N TRP A 86 13.61 -6.41 0.21
CA TRP A 86 14.46 -5.29 -0.20
C TRP A 86 15.15 -4.70 1.02
N GLN A 87 16.48 -4.79 1.06
CA GLN A 87 17.28 -4.15 2.10
C GLN A 87 17.65 -2.72 1.65
N TRP A 88 17.00 -1.72 2.23
CA TRP A 88 17.20 -0.31 1.87
C TRP A 88 18.38 0.33 2.61
N SER A 89 18.57 -0.02 3.87
CA SER A 89 19.70 0.40 4.69
C SER A 89 20.05 -0.72 5.68
N LYS A 90 21.00 -0.46 6.58
CA LYS A 90 21.29 -1.41 7.68
C LYS A 90 20.11 -1.61 8.61
N THR A 91 19.22 -0.62 8.71
CA THR A 91 18.09 -0.60 9.66
C THR A 91 16.72 -0.67 8.99
N LEU A 92 16.61 -0.41 7.68
CA LEU A 92 15.34 -0.44 6.93
C LEU A 92 15.30 -1.61 5.97
N SER A 93 14.31 -2.47 6.14
CA SER A 93 13.98 -3.57 5.22
C SER A 93 12.49 -3.56 4.90
N ILE A 94 12.15 -4.06 3.71
CA ILE A 94 10.78 -4.20 3.23
C ILE A 94 10.62 -5.61 2.70
N GLU A 95 9.54 -6.27 3.09
CA GLU A 95 9.16 -7.61 2.61
C GLU A 95 7.77 -7.57 1.99
N VAL A 96 7.59 -8.25 0.88
CA VAL A 96 6.29 -8.46 0.24
C VAL A 96 5.65 -9.70 0.89
N LEU A 97 4.51 -9.52 1.56
CA LEU A 97 3.78 -10.60 2.23
C LEU A 97 2.64 -11.19 1.37
N SER A 98 2.18 -10.46 0.37
CA SER A 98 1.13 -10.85 -0.58
C SER A 98 1.30 -10.02 -1.87
N PRO A 99 0.85 -10.51 -3.05
CA PRO A 99 0.20 -11.80 -3.32
C PRO A 99 1.19 -12.98 -3.43
N LYS A 100 0.68 -14.21 -3.35
CA LYS A 100 1.43 -15.41 -3.74
C LYS A 100 1.61 -15.47 -5.26
N SER A 101 2.63 -16.18 -5.75
CA SER A 101 2.96 -16.24 -7.18
C SER A 101 1.82 -16.75 -8.06
N GLU A 102 1.01 -17.68 -7.56
CA GLU A 102 -0.17 -18.16 -8.27
C GLU A 102 -1.30 -17.12 -8.34
N GLN A 103 -1.42 -16.24 -7.35
CA GLN A 103 -2.45 -15.19 -7.31
C GLN A 103 -2.15 -14.08 -8.33
N VAL A 104 -0.89 -13.79 -8.62
CA VAL A 104 -0.49 -12.78 -9.62
C VAL A 104 -1.10 -13.05 -10.99
N LYS A 105 -1.25 -14.32 -11.38
CA LYS A 105 -1.87 -14.70 -12.65
C LYS A 105 -3.33 -14.30 -12.77
N TRP A 106 -4.01 -14.09 -11.65
CA TRP A 106 -5.43 -13.75 -11.55
C TRP A 106 -5.69 -12.36 -10.96
N ALA A 107 -4.63 -11.57 -10.81
CA ALA A 107 -4.71 -10.26 -10.16
C ALA A 107 -5.75 -9.34 -10.82
N SER A 108 -5.84 -9.31 -12.15
CA SER A 108 -6.83 -8.51 -12.88
C SER A 108 -8.30 -8.91 -12.61
N GLN A 109 -8.55 -10.12 -12.11
CA GLN A 109 -9.89 -10.62 -11.78
C GLN A 109 -10.28 -10.36 -10.32
N ASN A 110 -9.29 -10.21 -9.43
CA ASN A 110 -9.50 -9.93 -8.01
C ASN A 110 -8.45 -8.93 -7.52
N LYS A 111 -8.51 -7.71 -8.03
CA LYS A 111 -7.49 -6.67 -7.86
C LYS A 111 -7.20 -6.36 -6.41
N ASN A 112 -8.25 -6.15 -5.60
CA ASN A 112 -8.10 -5.77 -4.21
C ASN A 112 -7.37 -6.86 -3.41
N GLU A 113 -7.85 -8.12 -3.48
CA GLU A 113 -7.21 -9.22 -2.76
C GLU A 113 -5.82 -9.59 -3.30
N SER A 114 -5.48 -9.14 -4.51
CA SER A 114 -4.15 -9.30 -5.09
C SER A 114 -3.24 -8.10 -4.84
N SER A 115 -3.64 -7.14 -4.01
CA SER A 115 -2.81 -6.00 -3.64
C SER A 115 -1.45 -6.43 -3.10
N CYS A 116 -0.40 -5.70 -3.46
CA CYS A 116 0.91 -5.85 -2.83
C CYS A 116 0.82 -5.45 -1.36
N VAL A 117 0.90 -6.42 -0.47
CA VAL A 117 0.99 -6.15 0.97
C VAL A 117 2.45 -6.06 1.37
N LEU A 118 2.84 -4.93 1.95
CA LEU A 118 4.22 -4.65 2.31
C LEU A 118 4.40 -4.61 3.82
N TYR A 119 5.41 -5.32 4.30
CA TYR A 119 5.87 -5.26 5.68
C TYR A 119 7.18 -4.49 5.76
N VAL A 120 7.13 -3.32 6.38
CA VAL A 120 8.27 -2.41 6.50
C VAL A 120 8.81 -2.49 7.92
N GLN A 121 10.10 -2.80 8.07
CA GLN A 121 10.77 -2.87 9.35
C GLN A 121 11.86 -1.81 9.45
N LEU A 122 11.78 -0.99 10.49
CA LEU A 122 12.75 0.05 10.84
C LEU A 122 13.35 -0.26 12.21
N LYS A 123 14.50 -0.94 12.25
CA LYS A 123 15.10 -1.49 13.49
C LYS A 123 15.42 -0.44 14.55
N ASP A 124 15.74 0.78 14.15
CA ASP A 124 16.02 1.93 15.00
C ASP A 124 14.85 2.91 15.10
N GLY A 125 13.67 2.51 14.61
CA GLY A 125 12.45 3.30 14.67
C GLY A 125 11.96 3.50 16.12
N PHE A 126 11.54 4.72 16.44
CA PHE A 126 10.91 5.05 17.72
C PHE A 126 9.77 6.04 17.49
N PRO A 127 8.58 5.83 18.03
CA PRO A 127 8.14 4.68 18.86
C PRO A 127 7.72 3.44 18.09
N TYR A 128 7.76 3.45 16.74
CA TYR A 128 7.24 2.39 15.88
C TYR A 128 8.35 1.80 15.01
N GLN A 129 8.39 0.47 14.91
CA GLN A 129 9.38 -0.26 14.14
C GLN A 129 8.79 -1.08 12.99
N ASN A 130 7.56 -1.56 13.14
CA ASN A 130 6.95 -2.51 12.23
C ASN A 130 5.67 -1.93 11.63
N PHE A 131 5.67 -1.74 10.32
CA PHE A 131 4.56 -1.14 9.58
C PHE A 131 4.01 -2.17 8.59
N LEU A 132 2.69 -2.31 8.55
CA LEU A 132 2.01 -3.16 7.58
C LEU A 132 1.14 -2.30 6.68
N LEU A 133 1.44 -2.32 5.37
CA LEU A 133 0.70 -1.58 4.34
C LEU A 133 -0.12 -2.60 3.54
N MET A 134 -1.44 -2.52 3.64
CA MET A 134 -2.34 -3.54 3.12
C MET A 134 -2.78 -3.29 1.66
N GLY A 135 -2.55 -2.09 1.10
CA GLY A 135 -3.23 -1.71 -0.14
C GLY A 135 -4.74 -1.83 0.02
N ASP A 136 -5.41 -2.44 -0.94
CA ASP A 136 -6.86 -2.70 -0.85
C ASP A 136 -7.19 -4.16 -0.48
N ALA A 137 -6.19 -4.90 0.03
CA ALA A 137 -6.40 -6.26 0.50
C ALA A 137 -7.51 -6.34 1.55
N GLY A 138 -8.37 -7.32 1.37
CA GLY A 138 -9.53 -7.57 2.25
C GLY A 138 -9.38 -8.84 3.08
N TRP A 139 -10.52 -9.42 3.46
CA TRP A 139 -10.58 -10.53 4.42
C TRP A 139 -9.86 -11.80 3.97
N GLN A 140 -9.83 -12.10 2.67
CA GLN A 140 -9.15 -13.31 2.18
C GLN A 140 -7.65 -13.22 2.43
N THR A 141 -7.06 -12.07 2.07
CA THR A 141 -5.64 -11.80 2.28
C THR A 141 -5.32 -11.68 3.78
N GLU A 142 -6.16 -11.01 4.57
CA GLU A 142 -6.00 -10.94 6.03
C GLU A 142 -5.94 -12.33 6.67
N PHE A 143 -6.87 -13.22 6.29
CA PHE A 143 -6.89 -14.59 6.77
C PHE A 143 -5.64 -15.38 6.35
N GLN A 144 -5.22 -15.23 5.10
CA GLN A 144 -3.99 -15.85 4.60
C GLN A 144 -2.75 -15.36 5.36
N LEU A 145 -2.65 -14.05 5.63
CA LEU A 145 -1.54 -13.48 6.39
C LEU A 145 -1.45 -14.07 7.80
N LEU A 146 -2.58 -14.25 8.49
CA LEU A 146 -2.60 -14.89 9.82
C LEU A 146 -2.12 -16.35 9.79
N GLN A 147 -2.38 -17.06 8.70
CA GLN A 147 -1.91 -18.44 8.53
C GLN A 147 -0.42 -18.51 8.18
N ASP A 148 0.00 -17.67 7.23
CA ASP A 148 1.38 -17.70 6.71
C ASP A 148 2.37 -17.06 7.69
N TYR A 149 1.91 -16.08 8.50
CA TYR A 149 2.72 -15.29 9.43
C TYR A 149 2.11 -15.20 10.84
N PRO A 150 1.96 -16.34 11.57
CA PRO A 150 1.23 -16.38 12.85
C PRO A 150 1.84 -15.52 13.96
N ASN A 151 3.10 -15.13 13.81
CA ASN A 151 3.83 -14.30 14.79
C ASN A 151 4.14 -12.89 14.25
N LEU A 152 3.38 -12.40 13.26
CA LEU A 152 3.60 -11.09 12.66
C LEU A 152 3.41 -9.97 13.69
N GLN A 153 4.46 -9.20 13.94
CA GLN A 153 4.44 -8.04 14.84
C GLN A 153 4.14 -6.78 14.03
N VAL A 154 3.11 -6.04 14.38
CA VAL A 154 2.73 -4.80 13.68
C VAL A 154 2.53 -3.68 14.69
N ASP A 155 3.31 -2.61 14.58
CA ASP A 155 3.11 -1.41 15.39
C ASP A 155 2.11 -0.47 14.71
N VAL A 156 2.24 -0.27 13.40
CA VAL A 156 1.39 0.61 12.60
C VAL A 156 0.76 -0.18 11.46
N LEU A 157 -0.57 -0.16 11.41
CA LEU A 157 -1.34 -0.79 10.34
C LEU A 157 -1.98 0.27 9.45
N VAL A 158 -1.63 0.31 8.17
CA VAL A 158 -2.42 1.01 7.17
C VAL A 158 -3.52 0.07 6.71
N LEU A 159 -4.77 0.43 7.01
CA LEU A 159 -5.95 -0.41 6.79
C LEU A 159 -6.09 -0.78 5.31
N GLY A 160 -6.43 -2.03 5.07
CA GLY A 160 -6.80 -2.49 3.74
C GLY A 160 -8.07 -1.79 3.26
N HIS A 161 -8.13 -1.54 1.96
CA HIS A 161 -9.29 -0.97 1.27
C HIS A 161 -9.88 0.25 2.00
N HIS A 162 -9.00 1.16 2.41
CA HIS A 162 -9.32 2.42 3.11
C HIS A 162 -10.15 2.26 4.39
N GLY A 163 -10.18 1.06 4.99
CA GLY A 163 -11.05 0.72 6.11
C GLY A 163 -12.48 0.37 5.71
N SER A 164 -12.66 -0.22 4.53
CA SER A 164 -13.93 -0.79 4.07
C SER A 164 -14.46 -1.82 5.07
N ARG A 165 -15.81 -2.05 5.08
CA ARG A 165 -16.41 -3.14 5.84
C ARG A 165 -15.93 -4.54 5.45
N HIS A 166 -15.37 -4.69 4.24
CA HIS A 166 -14.85 -5.94 3.68
C HIS A 166 -13.35 -6.15 3.96
N SER A 167 -12.76 -5.28 4.76
CA SER A 167 -11.40 -5.39 5.29
C SER A 167 -11.41 -5.19 6.81
N SER A 168 -10.24 -5.28 7.43
CA SER A 168 -10.06 -5.03 8.86
C SER A 168 -10.95 -5.93 9.71
N ALA A 169 -10.92 -7.25 9.44
CA ALA A 169 -11.67 -8.25 10.18
C ALA A 169 -11.30 -8.19 11.67
N TYR A 170 -12.29 -8.39 12.54
CA TYR A 170 -12.08 -8.39 14.00
C TYR A 170 -10.96 -9.36 14.42
N ALA A 171 -10.94 -10.57 13.85
CA ALA A 171 -9.91 -11.57 14.15
C ALA A 171 -8.51 -11.10 13.75
N PHE A 172 -8.38 -10.43 12.59
CA PHE A 172 -7.11 -9.88 12.11
C PHE A 172 -6.61 -8.76 13.03
N LEU A 173 -7.46 -7.78 13.31
CA LEU A 173 -7.12 -6.67 14.22
C LEU A 173 -6.77 -7.18 15.63
N LYS A 174 -7.54 -8.16 16.16
CA LYS A 174 -7.29 -8.77 17.46
C LYS A 174 -5.97 -9.55 17.53
N ALA A 175 -5.60 -10.23 16.44
CA ALA A 175 -4.34 -10.98 16.36
C ALA A 175 -3.13 -10.06 16.30
N LEU A 176 -3.18 -9.01 15.45
CA LEU A 176 -2.07 -8.07 15.27
C LEU A 176 -1.93 -7.07 16.42
N LYS A 177 -3.04 -6.60 17.00
CA LYS A 177 -3.09 -5.56 18.04
C LYS A 177 -2.15 -4.37 17.74
N PRO A 178 -2.29 -3.70 16.59
CA PRO A 178 -1.41 -2.59 16.23
C PRO A 178 -1.56 -1.45 17.26
N LYS A 179 -0.47 -0.73 17.49
CA LYS A 179 -0.44 0.44 18.39
C LYS A 179 -1.08 1.67 17.75
N LEU A 180 -1.11 1.71 16.43
CA LEU A 180 -1.69 2.80 15.64
C LEU A 180 -2.27 2.24 14.35
N VAL A 181 -3.42 2.79 13.94
CA VAL A 181 -4.06 2.47 12.67
C VAL A 181 -4.21 3.73 11.83
N ILE A 182 -3.94 3.61 10.54
CA ILE A 182 -4.10 4.70 9.57
C ILE A 182 -5.12 4.25 8.51
N ALA A 183 -6.18 5.04 8.33
CA ALA A 183 -7.09 4.89 7.20
C ALA A 183 -6.70 5.90 6.11
N SER A 184 -6.20 5.41 4.98
CA SER A 184 -5.88 6.24 3.81
C SER A 184 -7.16 6.59 3.04
N ALA A 185 -8.01 7.44 3.60
CA ALA A 185 -9.30 7.82 3.03
C ALA A 185 -9.47 9.33 3.04
N GLY A 186 -10.00 9.87 1.95
CA GLY A 186 -10.32 11.30 1.87
C GLY A 186 -11.42 11.67 2.87
N LYS A 187 -11.25 12.83 3.55
CA LYS A 187 -12.32 13.38 4.37
C LYS A 187 -13.56 13.61 3.50
N PHE A 188 -14.72 13.15 3.95
CA PHE A 188 -15.98 13.21 3.18
C PHE A 188 -16.00 12.36 1.90
N ASN A 189 -15.20 11.29 1.83
CA ASN A 189 -15.24 10.39 0.69
C ASN A 189 -16.65 9.76 0.51
N ARG A 190 -17.05 9.58 -0.74
CA ARG A 190 -18.39 9.09 -1.09
C ARG A 190 -18.71 7.66 -0.60
N TYR A 191 -17.68 6.90 -0.24
CA TYR A 191 -17.83 5.51 0.22
C TYR A 191 -18.04 5.41 1.73
N GLY A 192 -17.87 6.52 2.47
CA GLY A 192 -17.96 6.53 3.93
C GLY A 192 -16.84 5.72 4.61
N HIS A 193 -15.65 5.71 4.02
CA HIS A 193 -14.49 5.05 4.62
C HIS A 193 -13.75 5.98 5.58
N PRO A 194 -13.17 5.45 6.69
CA PRO A 194 -13.35 4.09 7.18
C PRO A 194 -14.81 3.82 7.60
N SER A 195 -15.32 2.63 7.27
CA SER A 195 -16.72 2.27 7.53
C SER A 195 -17.04 2.25 9.03
N LEU A 196 -18.29 2.55 9.40
CA LEU A 196 -18.73 2.49 10.81
C LEU A 196 -18.45 1.11 11.44
N ILE A 197 -18.54 0.04 10.65
CA ILE A 197 -18.25 -1.33 11.12
C ILE A 197 -16.75 -1.46 11.45
N THR A 198 -15.88 -0.95 10.62
CA THR A 198 -14.43 -0.95 10.88
C THR A 198 -14.10 -0.10 12.11
N GLN A 199 -14.67 1.10 12.21
CA GLN A 199 -14.50 1.96 13.38
C GLN A 199 -14.99 1.28 14.67
N ALA A 200 -16.15 0.59 14.65
CA ALA A 200 -16.66 -0.16 15.79
C ALA A 200 -15.71 -1.30 16.21
N ARG A 201 -15.12 -2.03 15.25
CA ARG A 201 -14.13 -3.10 15.55
C ARG A 201 -12.88 -2.53 16.22
N LEU A 202 -12.36 -1.40 15.72
CA LEU A 202 -11.22 -0.72 16.32
C LEU A 202 -11.52 -0.25 17.75
N ALA A 203 -12.67 0.41 17.94
CA ALA A 203 -13.11 0.86 19.26
C ALA A 203 -13.29 -0.30 20.25
N GLN A 204 -13.86 -1.43 19.80
CA GLN A 204 -14.05 -2.63 20.65
C GLN A 204 -12.73 -3.25 21.09
N LEU A 205 -11.64 -3.03 20.34
CA LEU A 205 -10.30 -3.55 20.60
C LEU A 205 -9.37 -2.51 21.25
N ASP A 206 -9.87 -1.32 21.57
CA ASP A 206 -9.09 -0.18 22.08
C ASP A 206 -7.89 0.17 21.18
N ILE A 207 -8.05 0.05 19.85
CA ILE A 207 -7.02 0.36 18.86
C ILE A 207 -7.23 1.80 18.37
N PRO A 208 -6.26 2.71 18.55
CA PRO A 208 -6.33 4.10 18.12
C PRO A 208 -6.12 4.30 16.61
#